data_d25ac519a737765c415763a850486a56
#
_entry.id   d25ac519a737765c415763a850486a56
#
_cell.length_a   1.000
_cell.length_b   1.000
_cell.length_c   1.000
_cell.angle_alpha   90.00
_cell.angle_beta   90.00
_cell.angle_gamma   90.00
#
_symmetry.space_group_name_H-M   'P 1'
#
loop_
_entity.id
_entity.type
_entity.pdbx_description
1 polymer ?
#
loop_
_entity_poly.entity_id
_entity_poly.type
_entity_poly.pdbx_seq_one_letter_code
_entity_poly.pdbx_strand_id
1 'polypeptide(L)'
;QLYETGVISSATIPHTHWVATKLIQHEFPDLEIKNTILRNVTEPREVVKLGEAGFHYVNIDRDLMRDRDRLIAIKRAKEFVGVKISLLANEGCLGNCPMMDEHYEFNNSRSSGPQYFNDPISRTSCPKWDYEDPSTPLKTADFPPWREDWDELLEYIDVIKMHGREAPDRLNETMHIIKNYAEDKEILFDTFNEYIEDTNLVDAPINVWRKKIKTCKFECWDCGYCDKVYNKKSGMEYDPKITLVTRELINSVSKNIDINIPGLTAQRVLNLINALAKESNHYLEIGSFHGATTSAALLNNDINVSCVDNWVTSPQAQRDDIILPENSKEAFTKNIKAIKGDNSVTIFDCDLFEANTDTINDVDLFYYDGPHDPETTKNALVYYSKTFANTCICIFDDANWEGVVHGANEGIQQAGLKVLYNKKILNDVEDKNSWWNGLYITILSK
;
A
#
# COMPACT_ATOMS: atom_id res chain seq x y z
N GLN A 1 -4.92 45.83 2.59
CA GLN A 1 -5.61 45.81 3.91
C GLN A 1 -4.86 44.98 4.96
N LEU A 2 -4.72 43.61 4.79
CA LEU A 2 -4.06 42.74 5.80
C LEU A 2 -2.58 43.08 6.00
N TYR A 3 -1.87 43.46 5.00
CA TYR A 3 -0.49 43.95 5.10
C TYR A 3 -0.41 45.30 5.81
N GLU A 4 -1.24 46.25 5.40
CA GLU A 4 -1.28 47.60 5.98
C GLU A 4 -1.66 47.62 7.48
N THR A 5 -2.45 46.64 7.90
CA THR A 5 -2.81 46.45 9.32
C THR A 5 -1.77 45.69 10.13
N GLY A 6 -0.69 45.23 9.51
CA GLY A 6 0.34 44.39 10.15
C GLY A 6 -0.10 42.98 10.51
N VAL A 7 -1.26 42.54 10.02
CA VAL A 7 -1.78 41.17 10.30
C VAL A 7 -0.94 40.12 9.64
N ILE A 8 -0.38 40.40 8.45
CA ILE A 8 0.54 39.51 7.77
C ILE A 8 1.91 40.17 7.57
N SER A 9 2.95 39.42 7.88
CA SER A 9 4.37 39.81 7.66
C SER A 9 5.03 38.97 6.59
N SER A 10 4.39 37.90 6.15
CA SER A 10 4.95 37.03 5.14
C SER A 10 3.86 36.41 4.23
N ALA A 11 4.23 36.10 2.99
CA ALA A 11 3.33 35.44 2.03
C ALA A 11 4.07 34.40 1.17
N THR A 12 3.35 33.35 0.83
CA THR A 12 3.82 32.38 -0.18
C THR A 12 3.37 32.85 -1.57
N ILE A 13 4.31 33.09 -2.46
CA ILE A 13 4.07 33.55 -3.82
C ILE A 13 4.29 32.39 -4.80
N PRO A 14 3.24 31.93 -5.51
CA PRO A 14 3.34 30.78 -6.40
C PRO A 14 4.11 31.09 -7.71
N HIS A 15 4.09 32.33 -8.16
CA HIS A 15 4.70 32.74 -9.42
C HIS A 15 6.04 33.45 -9.22
N THR A 16 7.13 32.74 -9.48
CA THR A 16 8.50 33.27 -9.37
C THR A 16 8.69 34.55 -10.18
N HIS A 17 8.02 34.67 -11.34
CA HIS A 17 8.14 35.84 -12.21
C HIS A 17 7.72 37.15 -11.51
N TRP A 18 6.68 37.14 -10.70
CA TRP A 18 6.23 38.32 -9.97
C TRP A 18 7.27 38.83 -8.94
N VAL A 19 8.04 37.90 -8.38
CA VAL A 19 9.12 38.23 -7.45
C VAL A 19 10.36 38.70 -8.22
N ALA A 20 10.72 37.99 -9.30
CA ALA A 20 11.89 38.34 -10.13
C ALA A 20 11.75 39.71 -10.80
N THR A 21 10.55 40.15 -11.17
CA THR A 21 10.28 41.49 -11.68
C THR A 21 10.21 42.57 -10.62
N LYS A 22 10.41 42.22 -9.34
CA LYS A 22 10.34 43.12 -8.17
C LYS A 22 8.96 43.74 -7.93
N LEU A 23 7.91 43.26 -8.59
CA LEU A 23 6.56 43.80 -8.46
C LEU A 23 6.04 43.68 -7.04
N ILE A 24 6.22 42.51 -6.42
CA ILE A 24 5.77 42.25 -5.04
C ILE A 24 6.54 43.12 -4.03
N GLN A 25 7.84 43.22 -4.18
CA GLN A 25 8.69 44.02 -3.29
C GLN A 25 8.41 45.54 -3.41
N HIS A 26 8.00 45.99 -4.59
CA HIS A 26 7.60 47.38 -4.79
C HIS A 26 6.29 47.69 -4.07
N GLU A 27 5.27 46.80 -4.19
CA GLU A 27 3.96 47.01 -3.58
C GLU A 27 3.96 46.72 -2.07
N PHE A 28 4.81 45.80 -1.62
CA PHE A 28 4.86 45.31 -0.23
C PHE A 28 6.31 45.19 0.24
N PRO A 29 6.99 46.33 0.51
CA PRO A 29 8.44 46.35 0.73
C PRO A 29 8.93 45.57 1.95
N ASP A 30 8.12 45.43 2.99
CA ASP A 30 8.46 44.75 4.25
C ASP A 30 7.91 43.32 4.32
N LEU A 31 7.27 42.84 3.24
CA LEU A 31 6.69 41.51 3.21
C LEU A 31 7.78 40.45 2.99
N GLU A 32 7.92 39.51 3.91
CA GLU A 32 8.74 38.33 3.70
C GLU A 32 8.14 37.40 2.63
N ILE A 33 8.89 37.13 1.58
CA ILE A 33 8.42 36.37 0.43
C ILE A 33 8.95 34.94 0.50
N LYS A 34 8.04 33.96 0.34
CA LYS A 34 8.33 32.52 0.32
C LYS A 34 7.87 31.93 -1.01
N ASN A 35 8.61 30.94 -1.55
CA ASN A 35 8.10 30.14 -2.65
C ASN A 35 7.11 29.08 -2.14
N THR A 36 6.33 28.47 -3.05
CA THR A 36 5.52 27.30 -2.73
C THR A 36 6.36 26.02 -2.72
N ILE A 37 5.98 25.05 -1.88
CA ILE A 37 6.55 23.68 -1.89
C ILE A 37 6.37 22.97 -3.24
N LEU A 38 5.28 23.31 -3.96
CA LEU A 38 4.97 22.78 -5.30
C LEU A 38 6.03 23.16 -6.36
N ARG A 39 7.00 23.97 -5.99
CA ARG A 39 8.12 24.30 -6.87
C ARG A 39 9.13 23.16 -6.96
N ASN A 40 9.06 22.18 -6.06
CA ASN A 40 9.95 21.00 -5.98
C ASN A 40 11.44 21.40 -6.10
N VAL A 41 11.88 22.32 -5.24
CA VAL A 41 13.27 22.81 -5.23
C VAL A 41 14.19 21.75 -4.66
N THR A 42 14.98 21.13 -5.51
CA THR A 42 15.91 20.05 -5.14
C THR A 42 17.38 20.44 -5.30
N GLU A 43 17.66 21.46 -6.11
CA GLU A 43 19.05 21.82 -6.50
C GLU A 43 19.54 23.07 -5.79
N PRO A 44 20.79 23.09 -5.31
CA PRO A 44 21.42 24.29 -4.72
C PRO A 44 21.38 25.51 -5.64
N ARG A 45 21.51 25.31 -6.96
CA ARG A 45 21.42 26.37 -7.96
C ARG A 45 20.06 27.03 -7.98
N GLU A 46 18.98 26.30 -7.75
CA GLU A 46 17.63 26.85 -7.68
C GLU A 46 17.48 27.76 -6.46
N VAL A 47 18.03 27.35 -5.31
CA VAL A 47 18.07 28.18 -4.10
C VAL A 47 18.76 29.51 -4.37
N VAL A 48 19.91 29.48 -5.04
CA VAL A 48 20.63 30.70 -5.43
C VAL A 48 19.75 31.56 -6.33
N LYS A 49 19.14 31.00 -7.38
CA LYS A 49 18.30 31.76 -8.30
C LYS A 49 17.05 32.36 -7.64
N LEU A 50 16.43 31.65 -6.73
CA LEU A 50 15.31 32.18 -5.97
C LEU A 50 15.73 33.31 -5.02
N GLY A 51 16.88 33.20 -4.36
CA GLY A 51 17.43 34.26 -3.53
C GLY A 51 17.78 35.54 -4.38
N GLU A 52 18.44 35.38 -5.51
CA GLU A 52 18.70 36.47 -6.46
C GLU A 52 17.41 37.13 -6.97
N ALA A 53 16.34 36.35 -7.16
CA ALA A 53 15.03 36.87 -7.52
C ALA A 53 14.39 37.70 -6.41
N GLY A 54 14.74 37.47 -5.14
CA GLY A 54 14.28 38.24 -3.98
C GLY A 54 13.34 37.46 -3.07
N PHE A 55 13.40 36.15 -3.09
CA PHE A 55 12.76 35.34 -2.05
C PHE A 55 13.56 35.41 -0.75
N HIS A 56 12.86 35.52 0.37
CA HIS A 56 13.46 35.53 1.71
C HIS A 56 13.53 34.12 2.30
N TYR A 57 12.55 33.27 1.95
CA TYR A 57 12.50 31.87 2.33
C TYR A 57 12.37 31.01 1.08
N VAL A 58 13.11 29.92 1.06
CA VAL A 58 13.00 28.89 0.03
C VAL A 58 12.49 27.61 0.69
N ASN A 59 11.26 27.20 0.34
CA ASN A 59 10.74 25.88 0.67
C ASN A 59 11.39 24.89 -0.30
N ILE A 60 12.20 23.99 0.22
CA ILE A 60 12.84 22.93 -0.54
C ILE A 60 11.95 21.67 -0.55
N ASP A 61 12.24 20.78 -1.48
CA ASP A 61 11.51 19.53 -1.60
C ASP A 61 11.68 18.65 -0.35
N ARG A 62 10.60 17.97 0.07
CA ARG A 62 10.55 17.12 1.26
C ARG A 62 11.51 15.93 1.19
N ASP A 63 11.75 15.39 0.00
CA ASP A 63 12.62 14.23 -0.19
C ASP A 63 14.07 14.51 0.24
N LEU A 64 14.44 15.76 0.27
CA LEU A 64 15.77 16.19 0.72
C LEU A 64 16.03 15.95 2.21
N MET A 65 14.99 15.67 3.03
CA MET A 65 15.18 15.27 4.42
C MET A 65 16.13 14.08 4.59
N ARG A 66 16.13 13.20 3.61
CA ARG A 66 16.94 11.98 3.62
C ARG A 66 18.24 12.11 2.82
N ASP A 67 18.52 13.26 2.21
CA ASP A 67 19.74 13.50 1.40
C ASP A 67 20.69 14.51 2.06
N ARG A 68 21.53 14.04 2.98
CA ARG A 68 22.49 14.87 3.70
C ARG A 68 23.47 15.59 2.78
N ASP A 69 23.94 14.94 1.72
CA ASP A 69 24.86 15.54 0.78
C ASP A 69 24.23 16.75 0.10
N ARG A 70 22.97 16.60 -0.30
CA ARG A 70 22.20 17.68 -0.91
C ARG A 70 21.91 18.80 0.08
N LEU A 71 21.54 18.48 1.32
CA LEU A 71 21.32 19.47 2.39
C LEU A 71 22.60 20.28 2.69
N ILE A 72 23.77 19.65 2.70
CA ILE A 72 25.06 20.36 2.85
C ILE A 72 25.27 21.35 1.71
N ALA A 73 24.98 20.94 0.46
CA ALA A 73 25.11 21.81 -0.70
C ALA A 73 24.09 22.97 -0.69
N ILE A 74 22.85 22.70 -0.24
CA ILE A 74 21.80 23.72 -0.06
C ILE A 74 22.18 24.71 1.04
N LYS A 75 22.75 24.25 2.15
CA LYS A 75 23.26 25.13 3.21
C LYS A 75 24.27 26.16 2.67
N ARG A 76 25.22 25.71 1.85
CA ARG A 76 26.19 26.63 1.20
C ARG A 76 25.49 27.62 0.26
N ALA A 77 24.47 27.16 -0.47
CA ALA A 77 23.70 28.01 -1.37
C ALA A 77 22.91 29.09 -0.62
N LYS A 78 22.24 28.73 0.49
CA LYS A 78 21.51 29.70 1.32
C LYS A 78 22.42 30.75 1.94
N GLU A 79 23.58 30.32 2.43
CA GLU A 79 24.60 31.24 3.00
C GLU A 79 25.13 32.22 1.94
N PHE A 80 25.29 31.76 0.68
CA PHE A 80 25.74 32.61 -0.40
C PHE A 80 24.77 33.72 -0.77
N VAL A 81 23.46 33.46 -0.74
CA VAL A 81 22.41 34.44 -1.12
C VAL A 81 21.68 35.06 0.05
N GLY A 82 21.91 34.59 1.28
CA GLY A 82 21.29 35.14 2.50
C GLY A 82 19.81 34.81 2.66
N VAL A 83 19.35 33.67 2.14
CA VAL A 83 17.95 33.21 2.31
C VAL A 83 17.82 32.23 3.46
N LYS A 84 16.60 32.08 3.96
CA LYS A 84 16.23 31.01 4.91
C LYS A 84 15.65 29.81 4.16
N ILE A 85 15.96 28.62 4.63
CA ILE A 85 15.45 27.37 4.08
C ILE A 85 14.37 26.81 4.98
N SER A 86 13.25 26.42 4.41
CA SER A 86 12.21 25.66 5.10
C SER A 86 11.95 24.30 4.44
N LEU A 87 11.63 23.31 5.26
CA LEU A 87 11.41 21.93 4.85
C LEU A 87 10.15 21.39 5.53
N LEU A 88 9.30 20.71 4.77
CA LEU A 88 8.04 20.16 5.27
C LEU A 88 8.27 18.76 5.87
N ALA A 89 7.83 18.54 7.10
CA ALA A 89 8.25 17.40 7.91
C ALA A 89 7.27 16.22 7.97
N ASN A 90 5.97 16.41 7.98
CA ASN A 90 5.02 15.35 8.34
C ASN A 90 3.89 15.17 7.32
N GLU A 91 4.22 14.93 6.07
CA GLU A 91 3.22 14.84 5.01
C GLU A 91 2.79 13.40 4.67
N GLY A 92 3.55 12.39 5.09
CA GLY A 92 3.26 10.98 4.85
C GLY A 92 3.42 10.53 3.40
N CYS A 93 4.07 11.35 2.57
CA CYS A 93 4.27 11.04 1.16
C CYS A 93 5.43 10.09 0.94
N LEU A 94 5.28 9.19 -0.02
CA LEU A 94 6.40 8.38 -0.50
C LEU A 94 7.49 9.26 -1.12
N GLY A 95 8.73 8.88 -0.90
CA GLY A 95 9.85 9.54 -1.53
C GLY A 95 9.84 9.35 -3.05
N ASN A 96 10.16 10.43 -3.77
CA ASN A 96 10.13 10.48 -5.24
C ASN A 96 8.79 10.05 -5.83
N CYS A 97 7.67 10.45 -5.21
CA CYS A 97 6.35 10.10 -5.69
C CYS A 97 6.08 10.70 -7.08
N PRO A 98 5.89 9.88 -8.14
CA PRO A 98 5.67 10.40 -9.49
C PRO A 98 4.28 11.02 -9.68
N MET A 99 3.35 10.80 -8.74
CA MET A 99 1.97 11.33 -8.80
C MET A 99 1.82 12.64 -8.03
N MET A 100 2.91 13.27 -7.62
CA MET A 100 2.86 14.43 -6.74
C MET A 100 2.10 15.60 -7.35
N ASP A 101 2.41 15.93 -8.61
CA ASP A 101 1.84 17.08 -9.29
C ASP A 101 0.34 16.86 -9.55
N GLU A 102 -0.05 15.67 -10.03
CA GLU A 102 -1.45 15.32 -10.24
C GLU A 102 -2.25 15.30 -8.93
N HIS A 103 -1.64 14.82 -7.85
CA HIS A 103 -2.29 14.82 -6.54
C HIS A 103 -2.57 16.26 -6.04
N TYR A 104 -1.62 17.16 -6.19
CA TYR A 104 -1.85 18.57 -5.82
C TYR A 104 -2.85 19.25 -6.74
N GLU A 105 -2.80 18.99 -8.03
CA GLU A 105 -3.80 19.52 -8.98
C GLU A 105 -5.19 19.02 -8.64
N PHE A 106 -5.33 17.74 -8.32
CA PHE A 106 -6.57 17.15 -7.86
C PHE A 106 -7.09 17.80 -6.57
N ASN A 107 -6.25 17.96 -5.55
CA ASN A 107 -6.64 18.61 -4.29
C ASN A 107 -7.05 20.07 -4.50
N ASN A 108 -6.38 20.78 -5.40
CA ASN A 108 -6.74 22.14 -5.77
C ASN A 108 -8.09 22.21 -6.49
N SER A 109 -8.36 21.29 -7.40
CA SER A 109 -9.64 21.21 -8.13
C SER A 109 -10.82 20.91 -7.21
N ARG A 110 -10.62 20.07 -6.16
CA ARG A 110 -11.66 19.81 -5.14
C ARG A 110 -12.07 21.04 -4.36
N SER A 111 -11.13 21.96 -4.10
CA SER A 111 -11.38 23.16 -3.31
C SER A 111 -11.96 24.32 -4.13
N SER A 112 -11.80 24.33 -5.44
CA SER A 112 -12.06 25.52 -6.27
C SER A 112 -13.14 25.38 -7.32
N GLY A 113 -13.80 24.22 -7.49
CA GLY A 113 -14.87 24.11 -8.50
C GLY A 113 -15.26 22.69 -8.90
N PRO A 114 -15.82 22.49 -10.09
CA PRO A 114 -16.24 21.18 -10.54
C PRO A 114 -15.06 20.21 -10.59
N GLN A 115 -15.27 19.03 -10.00
CA GLN A 115 -14.27 17.98 -9.96
C GLN A 115 -14.03 17.44 -11.39
N TYR A 116 -12.81 17.58 -11.87
CA TYR A 116 -12.41 17.03 -13.16
C TYR A 116 -12.19 15.51 -13.10
N PHE A 117 -11.99 14.97 -11.90
CA PHE A 117 -11.73 13.55 -11.67
C PHE A 117 -12.89 12.93 -10.88
N ASN A 118 -13.76 12.23 -11.57
CA ASN A 118 -14.80 11.39 -10.95
C ASN A 118 -14.28 9.98 -10.61
N ASP A 119 -12.97 9.78 -10.62
CA ASP A 119 -12.36 8.50 -10.35
C ASP A 119 -12.46 8.17 -8.85
N PRO A 120 -12.91 6.97 -8.46
CA PRO A 120 -12.85 6.49 -7.08
C PRO A 120 -11.44 6.56 -6.46
N ILE A 121 -10.39 6.40 -7.24
CA ILE A 121 -8.99 6.55 -6.82
C ILE A 121 -8.73 7.98 -6.31
N SER A 122 -9.34 8.97 -6.91
CA SER A 122 -9.23 10.37 -6.54
C SER A 122 -9.84 10.71 -5.18
N ARG A 123 -10.72 9.87 -4.65
CA ARG A 123 -11.31 10.03 -3.31
C ARG A 123 -10.36 9.69 -2.18
N THR A 124 -9.30 8.99 -2.47
CA THR A 124 -8.34 8.50 -1.48
C THR A 124 -7.06 9.31 -1.42
N SER A 125 -7.01 10.48 -1.98
CA SER A 125 -5.87 11.42 -1.93
C SER A 125 -4.47 10.84 -2.23
N CYS A 126 -4.31 9.53 -2.43
CA CYS A 126 -3.06 8.89 -2.78
C CYS A 126 -3.33 7.60 -3.56
N PRO A 127 -2.68 7.35 -4.70
CA PRO A 127 -2.74 6.04 -5.34
C PRO A 127 -2.11 5.02 -4.38
N LYS A 128 -2.89 4.04 -3.99
CA LYS A 128 -2.55 3.05 -2.95
C LYS A 128 -1.48 2.03 -3.36
N TRP A 129 -0.69 2.31 -4.36
CA TRP A 129 0.27 1.36 -4.92
C TRP A 129 1.26 0.78 -3.92
N ASP A 130 1.57 1.53 -2.84
CA ASP A 130 2.50 1.06 -1.83
C ASP A 130 1.88 0.91 -0.44
N TYR A 131 0.60 1.25 -0.27
CA TYR A 131 -0.08 1.04 1.01
C TYR A 131 -0.31 -0.43 1.34
N GLU A 132 -0.14 -1.31 0.35
CA GLU A 132 -0.21 -2.75 0.54
C GLU A 132 1.11 -3.35 1.02
N ASP A 133 2.19 -2.57 0.95
CA ASP A 133 3.48 -2.93 1.51
C ASP A 133 3.56 -2.46 2.97
N PRO A 134 3.64 -3.38 3.94
CA PRO A 134 3.66 -3.02 5.36
C PRO A 134 4.94 -2.26 5.78
N SER A 135 5.98 -2.23 4.94
CA SER A 135 7.18 -1.44 5.15
C SER A 135 7.08 -0.01 4.59
N THR A 136 5.96 0.33 3.94
CA THR A 136 5.69 1.66 3.35
C THR A 136 5.98 2.82 4.31
N PRO A 137 5.57 2.78 5.60
CA PRO A 137 5.87 3.85 6.54
C PRO A 137 7.37 4.18 6.67
N LEU A 138 8.22 3.18 6.47
CA LEU A 138 9.68 3.37 6.50
C LEU A 138 10.23 3.99 5.21
N LYS A 139 9.44 4.01 4.13
CA LYS A 139 9.79 4.49 2.79
C LYS A 139 9.25 5.89 2.49
N THR A 140 8.48 6.47 3.40
CA THR A 140 7.97 7.84 3.26
C THR A 140 9.09 8.87 3.31
N ALA A 141 8.84 10.05 2.77
CA ALA A 141 9.74 11.19 2.90
C ALA A 141 9.66 11.86 4.28
N ASP A 142 8.81 11.36 5.16
CA ASP A 142 8.63 11.93 6.48
C ASP A 142 9.89 11.87 7.32
N PHE A 143 9.96 12.81 8.22
CA PHE A 143 11.11 12.99 9.08
C PHE A 143 11.08 12.00 10.25
N PRO A 144 12.22 11.43 10.64
CA PRO A 144 12.30 10.62 11.84
C PRO A 144 11.87 11.43 13.07
N PRO A 145 10.99 10.89 13.94
CA PRO A 145 10.36 11.66 15.02
C PRO A 145 11.26 11.78 16.27
N TRP A 146 12.55 11.72 16.12
CA TRP A 146 13.50 11.87 17.23
C TRP A 146 14.09 13.27 17.25
N ARG A 147 14.16 13.85 18.44
CA ARG A 147 14.66 15.20 18.67
C ARG A 147 16.07 15.39 18.08
N GLU A 148 16.95 14.44 18.28
CA GLU A 148 18.33 14.54 17.80
C GLU A 148 18.41 14.62 16.27
N ASP A 149 17.47 13.99 15.57
CA ASP A 149 17.39 14.07 14.10
C ASP A 149 16.88 15.44 13.65
N TRP A 150 15.96 16.04 14.41
CA TRP A 150 15.49 17.40 14.15
C TRP A 150 16.55 18.46 14.46
N ASP A 151 17.26 18.32 15.57
CA ASP A 151 18.38 19.19 15.92
C ASP A 151 19.46 19.14 14.85
N GLU A 152 19.81 17.93 14.36
CA GLU A 152 20.75 17.75 13.25
C GLU A 152 20.24 18.39 11.96
N LEU A 153 18.92 18.25 11.65
CA LEU A 153 18.34 18.86 10.45
C LEU A 153 18.45 20.39 10.49
N LEU A 154 18.19 21.00 11.65
CA LEU A 154 18.29 22.44 11.86
C LEU A 154 19.72 23.00 11.72
N GLU A 155 20.74 22.16 11.62
CA GLU A 155 22.09 22.60 11.21
C GLU A 155 22.15 22.98 9.72
N TYR A 156 21.23 22.48 8.90
CA TYR A 156 21.19 22.70 7.44
C TYR A 156 20.09 23.66 7.01
N ILE A 157 18.96 23.64 7.71
CA ILE A 157 17.78 24.45 7.39
C ILE A 157 17.44 25.41 8.54
N ASP A 158 16.52 26.35 8.32
CA ASP A 158 16.16 27.36 9.32
C ASP A 158 14.75 27.14 9.90
N VAL A 159 13.88 26.44 9.16
CA VAL A 159 12.48 26.25 9.52
C VAL A 159 12.02 24.83 9.20
N ILE A 160 11.57 24.11 10.21
CA ILE A 160 10.79 22.88 10.04
C ILE A 160 9.33 23.31 9.89
N LYS A 161 8.77 23.07 8.71
CA LYS A 161 7.36 23.36 8.42
C LYS A 161 6.53 22.12 8.71
N MET A 162 5.42 22.30 9.40
CA MET A 162 4.50 21.22 9.72
C MET A 162 3.25 21.30 8.84
N HIS A 163 2.77 20.13 8.42
CA HIS A 163 1.47 19.93 7.80
C HIS A 163 0.42 19.74 8.91
N GLY A 164 -0.88 20.00 8.66
CA GLY A 164 -1.87 19.72 9.70
C GLY A 164 -3.09 20.64 9.73
N ARG A 165 -3.21 21.56 8.77
CA ARG A 165 -4.35 22.48 8.71
C ARG A 165 -5.58 21.91 8.00
N GLU A 166 -5.49 20.72 7.46
CA GLU A 166 -6.54 20.03 6.71
C GLU A 166 -7.56 19.33 7.63
N ALA A 167 -7.19 19.07 8.88
CA ALA A 167 -8.06 18.45 9.86
C ALA A 167 -7.74 18.95 11.28
N PRO A 168 -8.76 19.08 12.18
CA PRO A 168 -8.54 19.50 13.56
C PRO A 168 -7.56 18.62 14.34
N ASP A 169 -7.63 17.32 14.15
CA ASP A 169 -6.76 16.36 14.85
C ASP A 169 -5.29 16.54 14.45
N ARG A 170 -5.03 16.74 13.16
CA ARG A 170 -3.69 17.06 12.65
C ARG A 170 -3.16 18.40 13.17
N LEU A 171 -4.02 19.38 13.34
CA LEU A 171 -3.64 20.67 13.96
C LEU A 171 -3.25 20.48 15.42
N ASN A 172 -4.04 19.71 16.18
CA ASN A 172 -3.76 19.41 17.58
C ASN A 172 -2.43 18.65 17.73
N GLU A 173 -2.18 17.66 16.87
CA GLU A 173 -0.91 16.93 16.80
C GLU A 173 0.27 17.90 16.55
N THR A 174 0.14 18.76 15.54
CA THR A 174 1.16 19.77 15.23
C THR A 174 1.45 20.69 16.42
N MET A 175 0.42 21.16 17.09
CA MET A 175 0.58 21.99 18.28
C MET A 175 1.24 21.24 19.44
N HIS A 176 0.91 19.96 19.61
CA HIS A 176 1.51 19.10 20.63
C HIS A 176 3.02 18.89 20.36
N ILE A 177 3.38 18.63 19.12
CA ILE A 177 4.78 18.47 18.68
C ILE A 177 5.58 19.75 18.96
N ILE A 178 5.06 20.90 18.53
CA ILE A 178 5.72 22.20 18.75
C ILE A 178 5.94 22.45 20.24
N LYS A 179 4.91 22.19 21.05
CA LYS A 179 4.98 22.36 22.51
C LYS A 179 6.02 21.42 23.12
N ASN A 180 6.01 20.15 22.76
CA ASN A 180 6.95 19.16 23.27
C ASN A 180 8.39 19.49 22.87
N TYR A 181 8.59 19.93 21.63
CA TYR A 181 9.90 20.40 21.20
C TYR A 181 10.40 21.59 22.00
N ALA A 182 9.54 22.60 22.24
CA ALA A 182 9.88 23.78 23.02
C ALA A 182 10.13 23.46 24.51
N GLU A 183 9.48 22.46 25.07
CA GLU A 183 9.61 22.04 26.47
C GLU A 183 10.69 20.93 26.67
N ASP A 184 11.48 20.64 25.68
CA ASP A 184 12.53 19.60 25.72
C ASP A 184 11.99 18.19 26.01
N LYS A 185 10.78 17.90 25.53
CA LYS A 185 10.11 16.61 25.64
C LYS A 185 10.24 15.80 24.35
N GLU A 186 9.89 14.54 24.42
CA GLU A 186 9.80 13.68 23.26
C GLU A 186 8.76 14.20 22.26
N ILE A 187 9.10 14.17 20.96
CA ILE A 187 8.28 14.73 19.88
C ILE A 187 7.63 13.66 19.00
N LEU A 188 7.44 12.45 19.53
CA LEU A 188 6.76 11.38 18.82
C LEU A 188 5.37 11.83 18.37
N PHE A 189 5.05 11.59 17.11
CA PHE A 189 3.72 11.86 16.54
C PHE A 189 2.78 10.70 16.84
N ASP A 190 1.52 10.97 17.14
CA ASP A 190 0.54 9.90 17.34
C ASP A 190 0.35 9.07 16.05
N THR A 191 0.22 9.73 14.90
CA THR A 191 0.20 9.06 13.59
C THR A 191 1.49 8.29 13.30
N PHE A 192 2.63 8.75 13.77
CA PHE A 192 3.89 8.04 13.62
C PHE A 192 4.06 6.97 14.70
N ASN A 193 3.45 7.14 15.87
CA ASN A 193 3.39 6.10 16.90
C ASN A 193 2.54 4.92 16.45
N GLU A 194 1.39 5.14 15.80
CA GLU A 194 0.63 4.07 15.14
C GLU A 194 1.52 3.32 14.14
N TYR A 195 2.26 4.02 13.31
CA TYR A 195 3.23 3.41 12.40
C TYR A 195 4.37 2.67 13.12
N ILE A 196 4.86 3.21 14.22
CA ILE A 196 5.92 2.57 15.02
C ILE A 196 5.38 1.36 15.75
N GLU A 197 4.17 1.42 16.30
CA GLU A 197 3.51 0.31 16.98
C GLU A 197 3.09 -0.78 15.99
N ASP A 198 2.43 -0.43 14.91
CA ASP A 198 2.03 -1.35 13.84
C ASP A 198 3.22 -2.01 13.15
N THR A 199 4.31 -1.26 12.98
CA THR A 199 5.55 -1.81 12.47
C THR A 199 6.43 -2.38 13.55
N ASN A 200 6.01 -2.29 14.84
CA ASN A 200 6.84 -2.73 15.95
C ASN A 200 8.25 -2.08 16.00
N LEU A 201 8.52 -0.91 15.47
CA LEU A 201 9.84 -0.29 15.39
C LEU A 201 10.49 0.04 16.76
N VAL A 202 9.76 -0.07 17.86
CA VAL A 202 10.25 0.25 19.22
C VAL A 202 11.48 -0.58 19.62
N ASP A 203 11.61 -1.83 19.15
CA ASP A 203 12.71 -2.73 19.52
C ASP A 203 13.71 -3.00 18.38
N ALA A 204 13.52 -2.42 17.20
CA ALA A 204 14.42 -2.63 16.07
C ALA A 204 15.79 -1.98 16.33
N PRO A 205 16.81 -2.28 15.54
CA PRO A 205 18.03 -1.49 15.49
C PRO A 205 17.74 -0.15 14.81
N ILE A 206 16.79 0.59 15.40
CA ILE A 206 16.30 1.87 14.91
C ILE A 206 17.43 2.86 14.64
N ASN A 207 18.48 2.85 15.46
CA ASN A 207 19.63 3.70 15.25
C ASN A 207 20.38 3.38 13.96
N VAL A 208 20.36 2.12 13.51
CA VAL A 208 20.98 1.74 12.22
C VAL A 208 20.10 2.22 11.07
N TRP A 209 18.78 2.09 11.19
CA TRP A 209 17.82 2.61 10.20
C TRP A 209 17.90 4.15 10.12
N ARG A 210 17.87 4.85 11.26
CA ARG A 210 18.01 6.32 11.34
C ARG A 210 19.29 6.81 10.65
N LYS A 211 20.40 6.11 10.81
CA LYS A 211 21.65 6.43 10.10
C LYS A 211 21.54 6.20 8.60
N LYS A 212 20.96 5.06 8.19
CA LYS A 212 20.85 4.68 6.79
C LYS A 212 19.96 5.64 5.99
N ILE A 213 18.83 6.06 6.53
CA ILE A 213 17.89 6.94 5.82
C ILE A 213 18.45 8.34 5.58
N LYS A 214 19.44 8.81 6.33
CA LYS A 214 20.11 10.10 6.14
C LYS A 214 20.87 10.21 4.81
N THR A 215 21.11 9.10 4.15
CA THR A 215 21.71 8.98 2.83
C THR A 215 20.82 8.23 1.84
N CYS A 216 19.53 8.17 2.12
CA CYS A 216 18.56 7.49 1.28
C CYS A 216 18.33 8.28 -0.02
N LYS A 217 18.28 7.57 -1.15
CA LYS A 217 17.96 8.12 -2.47
C LYS A 217 16.62 7.63 -3.00
N PHE A 218 15.82 6.95 -2.15
CA PHE A 218 14.56 6.32 -2.51
C PHE A 218 14.65 5.29 -3.66
N GLU A 219 15.80 4.68 -3.85
CA GLU A 219 16.03 3.58 -4.80
C GLU A 219 15.52 2.27 -4.21
N CYS A 220 14.24 2.25 -3.80
CA CYS A 220 13.64 1.17 -3.02
C CYS A 220 13.62 -0.15 -3.77
N TRP A 221 13.46 -0.11 -5.10
CA TRP A 221 13.46 -1.29 -5.98
C TRP A 221 14.76 -2.09 -5.96
N ASP A 222 15.90 -1.45 -5.65
CA ASP A 222 17.22 -2.07 -5.59
C ASP A 222 17.72 -2.25 -4.15
N CYS A 223 17.40 -1.30 -3.28
CA CYS A 223 17.92 -1.21 -1.93
C CYS A 223 17.35 -2.28 -0.99
N GLY A 224 16.02 -2.45 -0.93
CA GLY A 224 15.30 -3.41 -0.07
C GLY A 224 15.62 -3.32 1.43
N TYR A 225 16.21 -2.19 1.90
CA TYR A 225 16.68 -2.07 3.28
C TYR A 225 15.54 -1.93 4.29
N CYS A 226 14.53 -1.11 3.96
CA CYS A 226 13.37 -0.90 4.82
C CYS A 226 12.56 -2.19 4.98
N ASP A 227 12.43 -2.98 3.91
CA ASP A 227 11.79 -4.30 3.96
C ASP A 227 12.52 -5.24 4.92
N LYS A 228 13.85 -5.27 4.86
CA LYS A 228 14.67 -6.06 5.79
C LYS A 228 14.54 -5.60 7.24
N VAL A 229 14.47 -4.29 7.47
CA VAL A 229 14.28 -3.74 8.82
C VAL A 229 12.91 -4.11 9.36
N TYR A 230 11.87 -3.94 8.56
CA TYR A 230 10.51 -4.32 8.91
C TYR A 230 10.43 -5.82 9.22
N ASN A 231 10.90 -6.67 8.33
CA ASN A 231 10.85 -8.14 8.47
C ASN A 231 11.63 -8.65 9.68
N LYS A 232 12.85 -8.14 9.91
CA LYS A 232 13.66 -8.54 11.06
C LYS A 232 12.95 -8.28 12.39
N LYS A 233 12.11 -7.28 12.43
CA LYS A 233 11.42 -6.85 13.62
C LYS A 233 10.13 -7.57 13.90
N SER A 234 9.31 -7.80 12.88
CA SER A 234 8.06 -8.55 13.02
C SER A 234 8.30 -10.00 13.46
N GLY A 235 9.59 -10.43 13.62
CA GLY A 235 9.93 -11.84 13.80
C GLY A 235 9.53 -12.69 12.61
N MET A 236 9.08 -12.04 11.53
CA MET A 236 8.80 -12.68 10.27
C MET A 236 10.12 -12.97 9.59
N GLU A 237 10.41 -14.23 9.38
CA GLU A 237 11.38 -14.61 8.36
C GLU A 237 10.87 -14.04 7.03
N TYR A 238 11.75 -13.36 6.30
CA TYR A 238 11.40 -12.88 4.96
C TYR A 238 11.07 -14.09 4.09
N ASP A 239 9.80 -14.25 3.79
CA ASP A 239 9.34 -15.22 2.80
C ASP A 239 9.17 -14.49 1.46
N PRO A 240 9.81 -14.96 0.38
CA PRO A 240 9.68 -14.36 -0.94
C PRO A 240 8.24 -14.32 -1.46
N LYS A 241 7.35 -15.15 -0.90
CA LYS A 241 5.90 -15.12 -1.19
C LYS A 241 5.23 -13.80 -0.78
N ILE A 242 5.75 -13.08 0.22
CA ILE A 242 5.23 -11.75 0.60
C ILE A 242 5.43 -10.76 -0.56
N THR A 243 6.64 -10.71 -1.11
CA THR A 243 6.93 -9.87 -2.27
C THR A 243 6.12 -10.30 -3.49
N LEU A 244 5.95 -11.60 -3.69
CA LEU A 244 5.14 -12.14 -4.78
C LEU A 244 3.68 -11.67 -4.67
N VAL A 245 3.04 -11.88 -3.52
CA VAL A 245 1.63 -11.50 -3.30
C VAL A 245 1.44 -10.00 -3.47
N THR A 246 2.28 -9.18 -2.85
CA THR A 246 2.14 -7.72 -2.94
C THR A 246 2.33 -7.20 -4.36
N ARG A 247 3.33 -7.72 -5.09
CA ARG A 247 3.55 -7.38 -6.50
C ARG A 247 2.38 -7.79 -7.39
N GLU A 248 1.85 -9.00 -7.22
CA GLU A 248 0.79 -9.51 -8.10
C GLU A 248 -0.58 -8.91 -7.77
N LEU A 249 -0.83 -8.46 -6.55
CA LEU A 249 -1.99 -7.65 -6.22
C LEU A 249 -2.03 -6.35 -7.04
N ILE A 250 -0.88 -5.69 -7.19
CA ILE A 250 -0.75 -4.49 -8.02
C ILE A 250 -0.92 -4.85 -9.50
N ASN A 251 -0.18 -5.83 -9.98
CA ASN A 251 -0.15 -6.23 -11.39
C ASN A 251 -1.49 -6.78 -11.89
N SER A 252 -2.35 -7.30 -11.00
CA SER A 252 -3.66 -7.86 -11.35
C SER A 252 -4.59 -6.84 -12.03
N VAL A 253 -4.34 -5.53 -11.85
CA VAL A 253 -5.11 -4.45 -12.47
C VAL A 253 -4.89 -4.36 -13.98
N SER A 254 -3.67 -4.59 -14.42
CA SER A 254 -3.24 -4.36 -15.82
C SER A 254 -3.14 -5.62 -16.66
N LYS A 255 -3.22 -6.80 -16.05
CA LYS A 255 -3.22 -8.08 -16.76
C LYS A 255 -4.65 -8.43 -17.19
N ASN A 256 -4.78 -9.05 -18.35
CA ASN A 256 -6.03 -9.65 -18.79
C ASN A 256 -5.69 -11.05 -19.32
N ILE A 257 -5.96 -12.06 -18.49
CA ILE A 257 -5.95 -13.43 -18.96
C ILE A 257 -7.27 -13.73 -19.68
N ASP A 258 -7.20 -14.45 -20.78
CA ASP A 258 -8.37 -14.77 -21.59
C ASP A 258 -9.07 -16.04 -21.03
N ILE A 259 -9.93 -15.83 -20.04
CA ILE A 259 -10.79 -16.87 -19.48
C ILE A 259 -12.23 -16.42 -19.62
N ASN A 260 -12.96 -17.10 -20.50
CA ASN A 260 -14.38 -16.84 -20.76
C ASN A 260 -15.24 -18.00 -20.22
N ILE A 261 -15.15 -18.20 -18.90
CA ILE A 261 -15.93 -19.20 -18.16
C ILE A 261 -16.90 -18.45 -17.26
N PRO A 262 -18.22 -18.69 -17.38
CA PRO A 262 -19.19 -18.09 -16.46
C PRO A 262 -18.88 -18.48 -15.01
N GLY A 263 -18.77 -17.50 -14.14
CA GLY A 263 -18.48 -17.72 -12.72
C GLY A 263 -18.86 -16.51 -11.88
N LEU A 264 -18.89 -16.71 -10.57
CA LEU A 264 -19.17 -15.68 -9.56
C LEU A 264 -17.83 -15.07 -9.08
N THR A 265 -17.08 -14.45 -9.99
CA THR A 265 -15.76 -13.89 -9.72
C THR A 265 -15.47 -12.71 -10.64
N ALA A 266 -14.39 -11.98 -10.37
CA ALA A 266 -13.95 -10.85 -11.16
C ALA A 266 -12.65 -11.15 -11.92
N GLN A 267 -12.44 -10.46 -13.04
CA GLN A 267 -11.23 -10.60 -13.86
C GLN A 267 -9.94 -10.39 -13.04
N ARG A 268 -9.99 -9.50 -12.07
CA ARG A 268 -8.86 -9.17 -11.21
C ARG A 268 -8.47 -10.31 -10.28
N VAL A 269 -9.46 -11.06 -9.79
CA VAL A 269 -9.23 -12.30 -9.01
C VAL A 269 -8.57 -13.37 -9.88
N LEU A 270 -9.09 -13.57 -11.09
CA LEU A 270 -8.51 -14.53 -12.04
C LEU A 270 -7.06 -14.17 -12.39
N ASN A 271 -6.77 -12.89 -12.65
CA ASN A 271 -5.42 -12.41 -12.91
C ASN A 271 -4.45 -12.69 -11.74
N LEU A 272 -4.91 -12.45 -10.51
CA LEU A 272 -4.13 -12.71 -9.30
C LEU A 272 -3.82 -14.20 -9.15
N ILE A 273 -4.84 -15.07 -9.24
CA ILE A 273 -4.67 -16.51 -9.11
C ILE A 273 -3.70 -17.03 -10.17
N ASN A 274 -3.85 -16.61 -11.43
CA ASN A 274 -2.95 -17.02 -12.51
C ASN A 274 -1.50 -16.65 -12.23
N ALA A 275 -1.27 -15.42 -11.75
CA ALA A 275 0.07 -14.93 -11.46
C ALA A 275 0.72 -15.65 -10.26
N LEU A 276 -0.05 -15.94 -9.21
CA LEU A 276 0.43 -16.67 -8.03
C LEU A 276 0.69 -18.15 -8.38
N ALA A 277 -0.19 -18.76 -9.16
CA ALA A 277 -0.05 -20.14 -9.61
C ALA A 277 1.23 -20.37 -10.43
N LYS A 278 1.67 -19.37 -11.18
CA LYS A 278 2.93 -19.43 -11.95
C LYS A 278 4.17 -19.69 -11.09
N GLU A 279 4.16 -19.22 -9.87
CA GLU A 279 5.27 -19.32 -8.91
C GLU A 279 4.97 -20.34 -7.79
N SER A 280 3.93 -21.18 -7.99
CA SER A 280 3.49 -22.20 -7.04
C SER A 280 3.60 -23.59 -7.67
N ASN A 281 3.67 -24.63 -6.84
CA ASN A 281 3.80 -26.00 -7.28
C ASN A 281 2.47 -26.76 -7.20
N HIS A 282 1.63 -26.43 -6.22
CA HIS A 282 0.38 -27.13 -5.99
C HIS A 282 -0.73 -26.18 -5.53
N TYR A 283 -1.75 -26.03 -6.35
CA TYR A 283 -2.95 -25.27 -6.08
C TYR A 283 -4.06 -26.19 -5.56
N LEU A 284 -4.63 -25.84 -4.41
CA LEU A 284 -5.80 -26.52 -3.85
C LEU A 284 -6.97 -25.52 -3.80
N GLU A 285 -8.10 -25.93 -4.37
CA GLU A 285 -9.31 -25.13 -4.43
C GLU A 285 -10.47 -25.85 -3.76
N ILE A 286 -11.19 -25.14 -2.89
CA ILE A 286 -12.43 -25.57 -2.27
C ILE A 286 -13.56 -24.71 -2.82
N GLY A 287 -14.55 -25.36 -3.50
CA GLY A 287 -15.60 -24.65 -4.22
C GLY A 287 -15.17 -24.24 -5.63
N SER A 288 -15.16 -25.19 -6.55
CA SER A 288 -14.63 -24.97 -7.92
C SER A 288 -15.70 -24.58 -8.93
N PHE A 289 -16.95 -24.82 -8.63
CA PHE A 289 -18.12 -24.48 -9.46
C PHE A 289 -17.96 -24.84 -10.94
N HIS A 290 -17.86 -23.86 -11.85
CA HIS A 290 -17.61 -24.07 -13.28
C HIS A 290 -16.13 -24.03 -13.68
N GLY A 291 -15.23 -23.78 -12.71
CA GLY A 291 -13.78 -23.83 -12.88
C GLY A 291 -13.15 -22.57 -13.47
N ALA A 292 -13.73 -21.39 -13.25
CA ALA A 292 -13.13 -20.14 -13.71
C ALA A 292 -11.78 -19.87 -13.00
N THR A 293 -11.75 -19.97 -11.69
CA THR A 293 -10.57 -19.81 -10.81
C THR A 293 -9.57 -20.96 -10.99
N THR A 294 -10.05 -22.20 -11.08
CA THR A 294 -9.20 -23.35 -11.44
C THR A 294 -8.53 -23.18 -12.81
N SER A 295 -9.29 -22.69 -13.80
CA SER A 295 -8.76 -22.43 -15.14
C SER A 295 -7.74 -21.30 -15.14
N ALA A 296 -7.91 -20.31 -14.28
CA ALA A 296 -6.94 -19.24 -14.09
C ALA A 296 -5.61 -19.80 -13.54
N ALA A 297 -5.67 -20.71 -12.57
CA ALA A 297 -4.47 -21.35 -12.04
C ALA A 297 -3.74 -22.17 -13.11
N LEU A 298 -4.47 -22.83 -14.00
CA LEU A 298 -3.91 -23.71 -15.03
C LEU A 298 -3.38 -23.01 -16.27
N LEU A 299 -3.95 -21.85 -16.65
CA LEU A 299 -3.68 -21.20 -17.93
C LEU A 299 -2.23 -20.75 -18.05
N ASN A 300 -1.47 -21.40 -18.96
CA ASN A 300 -0.06 -21.14 -19.22
C ASN A 300 0.87 -21.31 -18.00
N ASN A 301 0.46 -22.13 -17.03
CA ASN A 301 1.25 -22.47 -15.86
C ASN A 301 1.57 -23.97 -15.84
N ASP A 302 2.65 -24.35 -15.15
CA ASP A 302 3.04 -25.72 -14.86
C ASP A 302 2.82 -25.97 -13.36
N ILE A 303 1.64 -26.51 -13.01
CA ILE A 303 1.18 -26.62 -11.63
C ILE A 303 0.29 -27.86 -11.42
N ASN A 304 0.47 -28.52 -10.28
CA ASN A 304 -0.49 -29.52 -9.84
C ASN A 304 -1.74 -28.84 -9.27
N VAL A 305 -2.90 -29.39 -9.56
CA VAL A 305 -4.18 -28.84 -9.10
C VAL A 305 -5.02 -29.91 -8.42
N SER A 306 -5.54 -29.57 -7.24
CA SER A 306 -6.55 -30.36 -6.54
C SER A 306 -7.82 -29.51 -6.35
N CYS A 307 -8.96 -30.03 -6.76
CA CYS A 307 -10.26 -29.38 -6.67
C CYS A 307 -11.20 -30.19 -5.82
N VAL A 308 -11.88 -29.57 -4.88
CA VAL A 308 -12.90 -30.19 -4.02
C VAL A 308 -14.21 -29.47 -4.20
N ASP A 309 -15.21 -30.16 -4.72
CA ASP A 309 -16.57 -29.64 -4.88
C ASP A 309 -17.57 -30.80 -4.91
N ASN A 310 -18.72 -30.64 -4.33
CA ASN A 310 -19.82 -31.58 -4.45
C ASN A 310 -20.81 -31.19 -5.55
N TRP A 311 -20.61 -30.06 -6.20
CA TRP A 311 -21.46 -29.46 -7.23
C TRP A 311 -22.94 -29.34 -6.87
N VAL A 312 -23.24 -29.30 -5.58
CA VAL A 312 -24.58 -29.01 -5.10
C VAL A 312 -24.75 -27.49 -5.13
N THR A 313 -25.42 -27.01 -6.16
CA THR A 313 -25.66 -25.58 -6.35
C THR A 313 -26.56 -25.06 -5.23
N SER A 314 -26.06 -24.13 -4.42
CA SER A 314 -26.87 -23.47 -3.40
C SER A 314 -27.98 -22.64 -4.06
N PRO A 315 -29.13 -22.43 -3.41
CA PRO A 315 -30.18 -21.53 -3.93
C PRO A 315 -29.67 -20.10 -4.19
N GLN A 316 -28.63 -19.66 -3.46
CA GLN A 316 -28.03 -18.35 -3.63
C GLN A 316 -27.18 -18.23 -4.91
N ALA A 317 -26.71 -19.35 -5.45
CA ALA A 317 -25.98 -19.39 -6.72
C ALA A 317 -26.90 -19.39 -7.95
N GLN A 318 -28.20 -19.58 -7.75
CA GLN A 318 -29.20 -19.46 -8.82
C GLN A 318 -29.55 -17.99 -9.05
N ARG A 319 -29.09 -17.44 -10.15
CA ARG A 319 -29.26 -16.01 -10.49
C ARG A 319 -29.82 -15.86 -11.89
N ASP A 320 -30.76 -14.92 -12.02
CA ASP A 320 -31.43 -14.63 -13.30
C ASP A 320 -30.52 -13.90 -14.30
N ASP A 321 -29.46 -13.25 -13.79
CA ASP A 321 -28.50 -12.46 -14.60
C ASP A 321 -27.30 -13.28 -15.11
N ILE A 322 -27.15 -14.52 -14.67
CA ILE A 322 -26.09 -15.44 -15.10
C ILE A 322 -26.72 -16.71 -15.67
N ILE A 323 -26.51 -16.96 -16.95
CA ILE A 323 -26.91 -18.21 -17.58
C ILE A 323 -25.96 -19.31 -17.11
N LEU A 324 -26.38 -20.08 -16.13
CA LEU A 324 -25.64 -21.20 -15.61
C LEU A 324 -25.93 -22.46 -16.43
N PRO A 325 -24.94 -23.32 -16.73
CA PRO A 325 -25.18 -24.64 -17.28
C PRO A 325 -26.07 -25.47 -16.38
N GLU A 326 -26.91 -26.34 -16.99
CA GLU A 326 -27.79 -27.26 -16.22
C GLU A 326 -27.04 -28.24 -15.31
N ASN A 327 -25.76 -28.55 -15.67
CA ASN A 327 -24.89 -29.43 -14.90
C ASN A 327 -23.52 -28.76 -14.66
N SER A 328 -23.31 -28.25 -13.48
CA SER A 328 -22.09 -27.55 -13.09
C SER A 328 -20.83 -28.43 -13.16
N LYS A 329 -20.92 -29.69 -12.79
CA LYS A 329 -19.81 -30.65 -12.85
C LYS A 329 -19.38 -30.95 -14.28
N GLU A 330 -20.35 -31.14 -15.20
CA GLU A 330 -20.05 -31.35 -16.62
C GLU A 330 -19.38 -30.10 -17.23
N ALA A 331 -19.89 -28.92 -16.89
CA ALA A 331 -19.31 -27.63 -17.31
C ALA A 331 -17.88 -27.51 -16.81
N PHE A 332 -17.64 -27.74 -15.52
CA PHE A 332 -16.28 -27.78 -14.92
C PHE A 332 -15.37 -28.73 -15.69
N THR A 333 -15.78 -30.00 -15.83
CA THR A 333 -14.97 -31.04 -16.47
C THR A 333 -14.59 -30.66 -17.92
N LYS A 334 -15.55 -30.09 -18.66
CA LYS A 334 -15.33 -29.61 -20.03
C LYS A 334 -14.33 -28.46 -20.06
N ASN A 335 -14.50 -27.47 -19.18
CA ASN A 335 -13.66 -26.28 -19.12
C ASN A 335 -12.23 -26.63 -18.73
N ILE A 336 -12.04 -27.46 -17.70
CA ILE A 336 -10.72 -27.89 -17.26
C ILE A 336 -10.02 -28.72 -18.35
N LYS A 337 -10.71 -29.62 -19.00
CA LYS A 337 -10.17 -30.43 -20.11
C LYS A 337 -9.64 -29.57 -21.27
N ALA A 338 -10.27 -28.41 -21.51
CA ALA A 338 -9.88 -27.49 -22.57
C ALA A 338 -8.58 -26.71 -22.25
N ILE A 339 -8.28 -26.49 -20.96
CA ILE A 339 -7.23 -25.57 -20.52
C ILE A 339 -6.04 -26.28 -19.88
N LYS A 340 -6.25 -27.41 -19.22
CA LYS A 340 -5.23 -28.04 -18.34
C LYS A 340 -3.92 -28.41 -19.04
N GLY A 341 -3.90 -28.59 -20.36
CA GLY A 341 -2.70 -29.08 -21.08
C GLY A 341 -2.18 -30.38 -20.46
N ASP A 342 -0.89 -30.40 -20.12
CA ASP A 342 -0.21 -31.54 -19.48
C ASP A 342 -0.29 -31.52 -17.95
N ASN A 343 -0.91 -30.49 -17.35
CA ASN A 343 -1.03 -30.37 -15.91
C ASN A 343 -1.82 -31.52 -15.26
N SER A 344 -1.40 -31.94 -14.08
CA SER A 344 -2.12 -32.89 -13.24
C SER A 344 -3.27 -32.21 -12.53
N VAL A 345 -4.48 -32.70 -12.75
CA VAL A 345 -5.68 -32.20 -12.07
C VAL A 345 -6.39 -33.35 -11.37
N THR A 346 -6.44 -33.30 -10.06
CA THR A 346 -7.19 -34.25 -9.22
C THR A 346 -8.51 -33.61 -8.77
N ILE A 347 -9.61 -34.29 -9.02
CA ILE A 347 -10.97 -33.82 -8.73
C ILE A 347 -11.56 -34.70 -7.62
N PHE A 348 -11.89 -34.10 -6.50
CA PHE A 348 -12.61 -34.72 -5.40
C PHE A 348 -14.10 -34.32 -5.49
N ASP A 349 -14.92 -35.24 -6.00
CA ASP A 349 -16.37 -35.08 -6.15
C ASP A 349 -17.05 -35.52 -4.84
N CYS A 350 -16.98 -34.67 -3.82
CA CYS A 350 -17.44 -34.98 -2.49
C CYS A 350 -17.67 -33.72 -1.67
N ASP A 351 -18.25 -33.87 -0.48
CA ASP A 351 -18.29 -32.79 0.50
C ASP A 351 -16.86 -32.37 0.91
N LEU A 352 -16.73 -31.10 1.28
CA LEU A 352 -15.41 -30.51 1.57
C LEU A 352 -14.63 -31.21 2.69
N PHE A 353 -15.31 -31.95 3.60
CA PHE A 353 -14.65 -32.70 4.68
C PHE A 353 -14.47 -34.21 4.36
N GLU A 354 -14.88 -34.66 3.17
CA GLU A 354 -14.79 -36.08 2.75
C GLU A 354 -13.58 -36.30 1.80
N ALA A 355 -12.94 -35.25 1.29
CA ALA A 355 -11.79 -35.39 0.43
C ALA A 355 -10.64 -36.08 1.18
N ASN A 356 -10.02 -37.09 0.52
CA ASN A 356 -8.89 -37.79 1.12
C ASN A 356 -7.63 -36.93 1.09
N THR A 357 -7.41 -36.18 2.15
CA THR A 357 -6.28 -35.28 2.30
C THR A 357 -4.92 -35.98 2.35
N ASP A 358 -4.85 -37.29 2.58
CA ASP A 358 -3.58 -38.04 2.55
C ASP A 358 -2.99 -38.17 1.14
N THR A 359 -3.80 -37.87 0.13
CA THR A 359 -3.38 -37.84 -1.29
C THR A 359 -3.02 -36.43 -1.78
N ILE A 360 -3.19 -35.42 -0.95
CA ILE A 360 -2.90 -34.01 -1.24
C ILE A 360 -1.69 -33.58 -0.40
N ASN A 361 -0.62 -33.17 -1.04
CA ASN A 361 0.63 -32.80 -0.35
C ASN A 361 1.23 -31.54 -0.94
N ASP A 362 2.02 -30.86 -0.14
CA ASP A 362 2.85 -29.70 -0.53
C ASP A 362 2.04 -28.58 -1.21
N VAL A 363 0.82 -28.34 -0.72
CA VAL A 363 -0.01 -27.22 -1.19
C VAL A 363 0.64 -25.90 -0.77
N ASP A 364 0.99 -25.09 -1.73
CA ASP A 364 1.62 -23.79 -1.50
C ASP A 364 0.79 -22.60 -2.01
N LEU A 365 -0.35 -22.92 -2.67
CA LEU A 365 -1.40 -21.96 -3.00
C LEU A 365 -2.78 -22.61 -2.69
N PHE A 366 -3.49 -22.04 -1.73
CA PHE A 366 -4.82 -22.50 -1.29
C PHE A 366 -5.86 -21.42 -1.57
N TYR A 367 -6.96 -21.79 -2.19
CA TYR A 367 -8.09 -20.93 -2.47
C TYR A 367 -9.37 -21.52 -1.87
N TYR A 368 -10.05 -20.74 -1.04
CA TYR A 368 -11.29 -21.12 -0.40
C TYR A 368 -12.45 -20.26 -0.89
N ASP A 369 -13.38 -20.88 -1.56
CA ASP A 369 -14.65 -20.32 -2.03
C ASP A 369 -15.79 -21.30 -1.68
N GLY A 370 -15.79 -21.77 -0.45
CA GLY A 370 -16.78 -22.66 0.14
C GLY A 370 -17.86 -21.90 0.91
N PRO A 371 -18.62 -22.59 1.79
CA PRO A 371 -19.62 -21.94 2.62
C PRO A 371 -19.06 -20.79 3.47
N HIS A 372 -19.77 -19.67 3.55
CA HIS A 372 -19.31 -18.41 4.13
C HIS A 372 -19.57 -18.29 5.64
N ASP A 373 -20.07 -19.32 6.28
CA ASP A 373 -20.24 -19.31 7.73
C ASP A 373 -18.90 -19.52 8.45
N PRO A 374 -18.71 -18.88 9.62
CA PRO A 374 -17.40 -18.88 10.29
C PRO A 374 -16.97 -20.27 10.75
N GLU A 375 -17.89 -21.14 11.13
CA GLU A 375 -17.57 -22.49 11.65
C GLU A 375 -17.04 -23.38 10.52
N THR A 376 -17.67 -23.34 9.35
CA THR A 376 -17.25 -24.12 8.18
C THR A 376 -15.92 -23.63 7.64
N THR A 377 -15.74 -22.31 7.53
CA THR A 377 -14.45 -21.70 7.09
C THR A 377 -13.31 -22.10 8.03
N LYS A 378 -13.52 -22.00 9.34
CA LYS A 378 -12.57 -22.42 10.37
C LYS A 378 -12.17 -23.88 10.19
N ASN A 379 -13.18 -24.76 10.16
CA ASN A 379 -12.97 -26.21 10.10
C ASN A 379 -12.31 -26.63 8.77
N ALA A 380 -12.63 -25.97 7.66
CA ALA A 380 -12.00 -26.23 6.37
C ALA A 380 -10.49 -25.91 6.42
N LEU A 381 -10.11 -24.75 6.96
CA LEU A 381 -8.69 -24.42 7.10
C LEU A 381 -7.96 -25.43 7.99
N VAL A 382 -8.52 -25.79 9.14
CA VAL A 382 -7.94 -26.81 10.02
C VAL A 382 -7.81 -28.16 9.31
N TYR A 383 -8.83 -28.56 8.56
CA TYR A 383 -8.85 -29.84 7.83
C TYR A 383 -7.77 -29.93 6.76
N TYR A 384 -7.60 -28.86 5.98
CA TYR A 384 -6.64 -28.83 4.86
C TYR A 384 -5.24 -28.35 5.25
N SER A 385 -5.04 -27.71 6.38
CA SER A 385 -3.72 -27.19 6.82
C SER A 385 -2.62 -28.25 6.86
N LYS A 386 -2.97 -29.51 7.12
CA LYS A 386 -2.02 -30.63 7.12
C LYS A 386 -1.41 -30.90 5.75
N THR A 387 -2.12 -30.55 4.64
CA THR A 387 -1.67 -30.69 3.27
C THR A 387 -0.71 -29.60 2.82
N PHE A 388 -0.63 -28.49 3.58
CA PHE A 388 0.18 -27.34 3.19
C PHE A 388 1.67 -27.66 3.18
N ALA A 389 2.39 -27.00 2.30
CA ALA A 389 3.85 -26.89 2.33
C ALA A 389 4.29 -26.12 3.61
N ASN A 390 5.60 -25.96 3.81
CA ASN A 390 6.10 -25.19 4.95
C ASN A 390 5.54 -23.76 4.97
N THR A 391 5.35 -23.18 3.79
CA THR A 391 4.69 -21.88 3.62
C THR A 391 3.64 -21.99 2.53
N CYS A 392 2.42 -21.54 2.82
CA CYS A 392 1.29 -21.55 1.90
C CYS A 392 0.67 -20.15 1.79
N ILE A 393 0.40 -19.71 0.55
CA ILE A 393 -0.48 -18.55 0.29
C ILE A 393 -1.91 -19.06 0.36
N CYS A 394 -2.70 -18.49 1.26
CA CYS A 394 -4.12 -18.82 1.41
C CYS A 394 -4.96 -17.60 1.02
N ILE A 395 -5.90 -17.80 0.13
CA ILE A 395 -6.87 -16.80 -0.33
C ILE A 395 -8.26 -17.29 0.06
N PHE A 396 -8.99 -16.46 0.78
CA PHE A 396 -10.39 -16.67 1.11
C PHE A 396 -11.22 -15.67 0.33
N ASP A 397 -12.11 -16.16 -0.52
CA ASP A 397 -13.03 -15.31 -1.28
C ASP A 397 -14.14 -14.78 -0.37
N ASP A 398 -14.88 -13.82 -0.88
CA ASP A 398 -16.04 -13.24 -0.17
C ASP A 398 -15.70 -12.60 1.19
N ALA A 399 -14.55 -11.94 1.30
CA ALA A 399 -14.07 -11.29 2.53
C ALA A 399 -14.94 -10.10 3.02
N ASN A 400 -15.93 -9.67 2.22
CA ASN A 400 -16.96 -8.72 2.63
C ASN A 400 -17.87 -9.32 3.72
N TRP A 401 -18.01 -10.64 3.77
CA TRP A 401 -18.68 -11.31 4.88
C TRP A 401 -17.72 -11.54 6.03
N GLU A 402 -17.97 -10.86 7.13
CA GLU A 402 -17.14 -10.96 8.34
C GLU A 402 -16.94 -12.40 8.83
N GLY A 403 -17.93 -13.27 8.61
CA GLY A 403 -17.88 -14.68 8.95
C GLY A 403 -16.70 -15.42 8.32
N VAL A 404 -16.37 -15.13 7.05
CA VAL A 404 -15.26 -15.75 6.34
C VAL A 404 -13.93 -15.35 7.00
N VAL A 405 -13.72 -14.07 7.22
CA VAL A 405 -12.45 -13.56 7.81
C VAL A 405 -12.31 -14.03 9.25
N HIS A 406 -13.42 -14.04 10.01
CA HIS A 406 -13.43 -14.53 11.39
C HIS A 406 -13.08 -16.01 11.45
N GLY A 407 -13.77 -16.83 10.65
CA GLY A 407 -13.52 -18.27 10.58
C GLY A 407 -12.09 -18.60 10.13
N ALA A 408 -11.56 -17.87 9.13
CA ALA A 408 -10.18 -18.04 8.70
C ALA A 408 -9.19 -17.78 9.84
N ASN A 409 -9.36 -16.68 10.60
CA ASN A 409 -8.47 -16.36 11.72
C ASN A 409 -8.56 -17.38 12.86
N GLU A 410 -9.74 -17.83 13.21
CA GLU A 410 -9.90 -18.91 14.21
C GLU A 410 -9.28 -20.23 13.73
N GLY A 411 -9.43 -20.55 12.44
CA GLY A 411 -8.82 -21.73 11.83
C GLY A 411 -7.29 -21.68 11.85
N ILE A 412 -6.71 -20.54 11.54
CA ILE A 412 -5.25 -20.30 11.63
C ILE A 412 -4.76 -20.58 13.05
N GLN A 413 -5.43 -20.00 14.03
CA GLN A 413 -5.08 -20.20 15.45
C GLN A 413 -5.22 -21.66 15.88
N GLN A 414 -6.33 -22.33 15.53
CA GLN A 414 -6.60 -23.70 15.90
C GLN A 414 -5.64 -24.69 15.22
N ALA A 415 -5.23 -24.42 13.97
CA ALA A 415 -4.24 -25.22 13.25
C ALA A 415 -2.80 -24.97 13.72
N GLY A 416 -2.58 -24.00 14.61
CA GLY A 416 -1.24 -23.65 15.12
C GLY A 416 -0.33 -23.04 14.06
N LEU A 417 -0.91 -22.44 13.00
CA LEU A 417 -0.14 -21.82 11.92
C LEU A 417 0.32 -20.41 12.29
N LYS A 418 1.52 -20.07 11.86
CA LYS A 418 2.07 -18.73 12.00
C LYS A 418 1.67 -17.85 10.80
N VAL A 419 1.13 -16.67 11.05
CA VAL A 419 0.84 -15.67 10.01
C VAL A 419 2.12 -14.92 9.68
N LEU A 420 2.59 -15.02 8.45
CA LEU A 420 3.72 -14.25 7.91
C LEU A 420 3.26 -12.95 7.27
N TYR A 421 2.06 -12.96 6.68
CA TYR A 421 1.43 -11.82 6.03
C TYR A 421 -0.08 -11.99 6.05
N ASN A 422 -0.82 -10.90 6.13
CA ASN A 422 -2.25 -10.89 5.85
C ASN A 422 -2.69 -9.58 5.19
N LYS A 423 -3.72 -9.67 4.37
CA LYS A 423 -4.35 -8.53 3.72
C LYS A 423 -5.83 -8.78 3.53
N LYS A 424 -6.65 -7.89 4.07
CA LYS A 424 -8.10 -7.87 3.81
C LYS A 424 -8.39 -6.80 2.75
N ILE A 425 -9.02 -7.20 1.67
CA ILE A 425 -9.45 -6.33 0.58
C ILE A 425 -10.97 -6.32 0.58
N LEU A 426 -11.57 -5.16 0.77
CA LEU A 426 -13.01 -4.95 0.72
C LEU A 426 -13.34 -4.07 -0.47
N ASN A 427 -14.51 -4.29 -1.08
CA ASN A 427 -15.02 -3.49 -2.17
C ASN A 427 -16.55 -3.55 -2.21
N ASP A 428 -17.16 -2.92 -3.22
CA ASP A 428 -18.60 -3.03 -3.44
C ASP A 428 -18.97 -4.47 -3.77
N VAL A 429 -20.15 -4.91 -3.31
CA VAL A 429 -20.62 -6.27 -3.50
C VAL A 429 -20.76 -6.57 -4.99
N GLU A 430 -20.24 -7.71 -5.42
CA GLU A 430 -20.31 -8.23 -6.80
C GLU A 430 -19.69 -7.28 -7.86
N ASP A 431 -18.69 -6.52 -7.47
CA ASP A 431 -17.99 -5.63 -8.41
C ASP A 431 -17.07 -6.44 -9.35
N LYS A 432 -17.56 -6.68 -10.57
CA LYS A 432 -16.84 -7.40 -11.64
C LYS A 432 -15.59 -6.67 -12.13
N ASN A 433 -15.46 -5.36 -11.85
CA ASN A 433 -14.33 -4.55 -12.24
C ASN A 433 -13.25 -4.45 -11.15
N SER A 434 -13.51 -5.02 -9.98
CA SER A 434 -12.62 -4.99 -8.83
C SER A 434 -12.36 -6.42 -8.32
N TRP A 435 -12.67 -6.69 -7.05
CA TRP A 435 -12.36 -7.94 -6.35
C TRP A 435 -13.61 -8.77 -6.02
N TRP A 436 -14.66 -8.65 -6.81
CA TRP A 436 -15.94 -9.32 -6.59
C TRP A 436 -16.56 -8.94 -5.23
N ASN A 437 -16.50 -9.79 -4.25
CA ASN A 437 -16.95 -9.57 -2.88
C ASN A 437 -15.79 -9.42 -1.88
N GLY A 438 -14.62 -9.06 -2.36
CA GLY A 438 -13.42 -8.89 -1.56
C GLY A 438 -12.65 -10.18 -1.32
N LEU A 439 -11.38 -10.03 -0.95
CA LEU A 439 -10.48 -11.15 -0.66
C LEU A 439 -9.83 -10.98 0.71
N TYR A 440 -9.66 -12.08 1.43
CA TYR A 440 -8.74 -12.15 2.56
C TYR A 440 -7.56 -13.05 2.20
N ILE A 441 -6.38 -12.47 2.09
CA ILE A 441 -5.16 -13.16 1.68
C ILE A 441 -4.26 -13.28 2.89
N THR A 442 -3.74 -14.48 3.12
CA THR A 442 -2.77 -14.75 4.19
C THR A 442 -1.61 -15.57 3.64
N ILE A 443 -0.42 -15.38 4.18
CA ILE A 443 0.70 -16.28 4.00
C ILE A 443 0.95 -16.95 5.34
N LEU A 444 0.80 -18.27 5.36
CA LEU A 444 0.85 -19.07 6.56
C LEU A 444 2.07 -20.00 6.56
N SER A 445 2.72 -20.15 7.71
CA SER A 445 3.81 -21.08 7.92
C SER A 445 3.45 -22.12 8.99
N LYS A 446 3.90 -23.35 8.79
CA LYS A 446 3.87 -24.41 9.82
C LYS A 446 4.85 -24.13 10.92
#